data_8ae3192eca1f2d9f284921b22e615d1e
#
_entry.id   8ae3192eca1f2d9f284921b22e615d1e
#
_cell.length_a   1.000
_cell.length_b   1.000
_cell.length_c   1.000
_cell.angle_alpha   90.00
_cell.angle_beta   90.00
_cell.angle_gamma   90.00
#
_symmetry.space_group_name_H-M   'P 1'
#
loop_
_entity.id
_entity.type
_entity.pdbx_description
1 polymer ?
#
loop_
_entity_poly.entity_id
_entity_poly.type
_entity_poly.pdbx_seq_one_letter_code
_entity_poly.pdbx_strand_id
1 'polypeptide(L)'
;FLTESEKTYKFFIRVAGEIPEGFVDTMEGNLNKYEVVKLSAGKRTPITEKPLDFPQLQNMEVTHYEAEIKYPTTAHMLEQYLVANCGVPHSHIIVRGEFDPIEQQQAEKSEEPYEAKLTTEDMGGESAQESVGGERVMDLLKELETARKEREIDPMEGAPTGESKDISDVENAKAVIGS
;
A
#
# COMPACT_ATOMS: atom_id res chain seq x y z
N PHE A 1 -17.83 -39.84 25.47
CA PHE A 1 -16.56 -39.17 25.77
C PHE A 1 -16.72 -37.70 25.34
N LEU A 2 -16.88 -36.81 26.32
CA LEU A 2 -16.79 -35.39 26.12
C LEU A 2 -15.29 -35.08 25.93
N THR A 3 -14.88 -34.77 24.71
CA THR A 3 -13.58 -34.18 24.49
C THR A 3 -13.69 -32.75 24.98
N GLU A 4 -13.13 -32.45 26.14
CA GLU A 4 -12.91 -31.07 26.56
C GLU A 4 -11.99 -30.45 25.50
N SER A 5 -12.55 -29.54 24.70
CA SER A 5 -11.74 -28.72 23.85
C SER A 5 -10.92 -27.77 24.73
N GLU A 6 -9.62 -28.01 24.81
CA GLU A 6 -8.72 -27.13 25.55
C GLU A 6 -8.88 -25.72 24.99
N LYS A 7 -9.17 -24.75 25.83
CA LYS A 7 -9.36 -23.37 25.43
C LYS A 7 -8.00 -22.78 25.11
N THR A 8 -7.84 -22.33 23.88
CA THR A 8 -6.65 -21.63 23.40
C THR A 8 -6.94 -20.15 23.14
N TYR A 9 -5.91 -19.34 23.20
CA TYR A 9 -5.99 -17.90 22.99
C TYR A 9 -5.06 -17.54 21.84
N LYS A 10 -5.59 -16.85 20.83
CA LYS A 10 -4.83 -16.38 19.67
C LYS A 10 -4.35 -14.95 19.87
N PHE A 11 -3.10 -14.72 19.51
CA PHE A 11 -2.48 -13.42 19.53
C PHE A 11 -1.77 -13.17 18.20
N PHE A 12 -1.89 -11.94 17.72
CA PHE A 12 -1.21 -11.45 16.54
C PHE A 12 -0.05 -10.56 17.00
N ILE A 13 1.16 -10.98 16.71
CA ILE A 13 2.38 -10.27 17.06
C ILE A 13 2.92 -9.63 15.78
N ARG A 14 3.11 -8.33 15.80
CA ARG A 14 3.62 -7.57 14.66
C ARG A 14 4.89 -6.86 15.06
N VAL A 15 5.92 -7.03 14.23
CA VAL A 15 7.24 -6.47 14.45
C VAL A 15 7.62 -5.63 13.25
N ALA A 16 7.92 -4.35 13.47
CA ALA A 16 8.34 -3.42 12.44
C ALA A 16 9.85 -3.37 12.31
N GLY A 17 10.33 -3.31 11.08
CA GLY A 17 11.74 -3.16 10.75
C GLY A 17 12.51 -4.47 10.71
N GLU A 18 13.82 -4.34 10.72
CA GLU A 18 14.74 -5.47 10.63
C GLU A 18 14.70 -6.32 11.90
N ILE A 19 14.48 -7.61 11.72
CA ILE A 19 14.37 -8.56 12.81
C ILE A 19 15.78 -9.08 13.14
N PRO A 20 16.20 -9.04 14.41
CA PRO A 20 17.47 -9.59 14.84
C PRO A 20 17.56 -11.09 14.54
N GLU A 21 18.78 -11.57 14.25
CA GLU A 21 19.01 -13.00 14.11
C GLU A 21 18.63 -13.76 15.39
N GLY A 22 17.94 -14.88 15.25
CA GLY A 22 17.50 -15.67 16.41
C GLY A 22 16.28 -15.11 17.16
N PHE A 23 15.67 -14.02 16.66
CA PHE A 23 14.48 -13.43 17.27
C PHE A 23 13.34 -14.44 17.40
N VAL A 24 13.09 -15.23 16.36
CA VAL A 24 12.00 -16.21 16.35
C VAL A 24 12.22 -17.26 17.42
N ASP A 25 13.44 -17.78 17.53
CA ASP A 25 13.80 -18.79 18.53
C ASP A 25 13.69 -18.22 19.95
N THR A 26 14.13 -16.98 20.13
CA THR A 26 14.01 -16.27 21.42
C THR A 26 12.55 -16.01 21.77
N MET A 27 11.75 -15.60 20.79
CA MET A 27 10.32 -15.38 20.97
C MET A 27 9.60 -16.68 21.31
N GLU A 28 9.88 -17.78 20.60
CA GLU A 28 9.32 -19.10 20.88
C GLU A 28 9.70 -19.59 22.28
N GLY A 29 10.98 -19.47 22.65
CA GLY A 29 11.46 -19.80 23.99
C GLY A 29 10.74 -19.02 25.10
N ASN A 30 10.52 -17.73 24.87
CA ASN A 30 9.78 -16.88 25.82
C ASN A 30 8.28 -17.22 25.89
N LEU A 31 7.67 -17.49 24.74
CA LEU A 31 6.27 -17.85 24.66
C LEU A 31 5.98 -19.24 25.26
N ASN A 32 6.96 -20.15 25.29
CA ASN A 32 6.82 -21.48 25.92
C ASN A 32 6.37 -21.41 27.38
N LYS A 33 6.66 -20.28 28.06
CA LYS A 33 6.13 -20.05 29.44
C LYS A 33 4.61 -19.99 29.48
N TYR A 34 3.97 -19.64 28.37
CA TYR A 34 2.51 -19.57 28.23
C TYR A 34 1.91 -20.80 27.54
N GLU A 35 2.69 -21.88 27.42
CA GLU A 35 2.27 -23.09 26.74
C GLU A 35 1.82 -22.86 25.30
N VAL A 36 2.79 -22.57 24.42
CA VAL A 36 2.54 -22.35 22.99
C VAL A 36 2.04 -23.63 22.33
N VAL A 37 0.90 -23.56 21.70
CA VAL A 37 0.33 -24.62 20.88
C VAL A 37 0.81 -24.51 19.46
N LYS A 38 0.84 -23.27 18.92
CA LYS A 38 1.22 -22.98 17.55
C LYS A 38 1.86 -21.61 17.47
N LEU A 39 2.95 -21.53 16.73
CA LEU A 39 3.58 -20.29 16.32
C LEU A 39 3.75 -20.32 14.81
N SER A 40 3.23 -19.30 14.11
CA SER A 40 3.37 -19.21 12.65
C SER A 40 4.77 -18.75 12.27
N ALA A 41 5.23 -19.19 11.11
CA ALA A 41 6.39 -18.55 10.47
C ALA A 41 6.02 -17.12 10.12
N GLY A 42 6.90 -16.17 10.43
CA GLY A 42 6.65 -14.76 10.18
C GLY A 42 6.36 -14.44 8.69
N LYS A 43 5.29 -13.72 8.44
CA LYS A 43 4.96 -13.18 7.11
C LYS A 43 5.43 -11.74 7.03
N ARG A 44 6.38 -11.45 6.15
CA ARG A 44 6.83 -10.08 5.90
C ARG A 44 5.91 -9.37 4.92
N THR A 45 5.54 -8.14 5.25
CA THR A 45 4.84 -7.26 4.32
C THR A 45 5.82 -6.47 3.47
N PRO A 46 5.41 -5.98 2.29
CA PRO A 46 6.20 -5.00 1.55
C PRO A 46 6.44 -3.75 2.39
N ILE A 47 7.53 -3.05 2.09
CA ILE A 47 7.82 -1.76 2.72
C ILE A 47 6.69 -0.78 2.39
N THR A 48 6.05 -0.26 3.41
CA THR A 48 4.98 0.73 3.29
C THR A 48 5.43 2.07 3.87
N GLU A 49 5.00 3.16 3.24
CA GLU A 49 5.33 4.52 3.70
C GLU A 49 4.81 4.76 5.11
N LYS A 50 3.60 4.31 5.40
CA LYS A 50 2.96 4.41 6.73
C LYS A 50 2.31 3.08 7.08
N PRO A 51 3.01 2.20 7.82
CA PRO A 51 2.40 0.97 8.29
C PRO A 51 1.24 1.28 9.25
N LEU A 52 0.12 0.63 9.06
CA LEU A 52 -1.13 0.86 9.78
C LEU A 52 -0.97 0.64 11.30
N ASP A 53 -0.16 -0.33 11.67
CA ASP A 53 0.09 -0.71 13.05
C ASP A 53 1.09 0.20 13.75
N PHE A 54 1.94 0.88 12.97
CA PHE A 54 3.02 1.72 13.47
C PHE A 54 2.96 3.11 12.84
N PRO A 55 2.00 3.96 13.22
CA PRO A 55 1.82 5.28 12.62
C PRO A 55 3.00 6.23 12.85
N GLN A 56 3.85 5.92 13.82
CA GLN A 56 5.05 6.70 14.14
C GLN A 56 6.25 6.33 13.28
N LEU A 57 6.22 5.15 12.63
CA LEU A 57 7.30 4.66 11.80
C LEU A 57 6.98 4.90 10.33
N GLN A 58 8.02 5.14 9.53
CA GLN A 58 7.88 5.39 8.09
C GLN A 58 8.82 4.50 7.31
N ASN A 59 8.38 4.09 6.12
CA ASN A 59 9.18 3.31 5.18
C ASN A 59 9.75 2.02 5.80
N MET A 60 8.92 1.28 6.50
CA MET A 60 9.34 0.04 7.14
C MET A 60 8.51 -1.15 6.67
N GLU A 61 9.15 -2.32 6.68
CA GLU A 61 8.47 -3.60 6.56
C GLU A 61 7.93 -4.01 7.92
N VAL A 62 6.82 -4.76 7.92
CA VAL A 62 6.24 -5.32 9.13
C VAL A 62 6.16 -6.83 8.99
N THR A 63 6.63 -7.55 9.99
CA THR A 63 6.50 -8.99 10.02
C THR A 63 5.37 -9.38 10.98
N HIS A 64 4.48 -10.22 10.48
CA HIS A 64 3.30 -10.69 11.19
C HIS A 64 3.52 -12.12 11.67
N TYR A 65 3.32 -12.37 12.95
CA TYR A 65 3.33 -13.67 13.57
C TYR A 65 1.98 -13.94 14.22
N GLU A 66 1.53 -15.18 14.15
CA GLU A 66 0.35 -15.67 14.85
C GLU A 66 0.79 -16.66 15.91
N ALA A 67 0.44 -16.41 17.16
CA ALA A 67 0.74 -17.27 18.28
C ALA A 67 -0.57 -17.76 18.91
N GLU A 68 -0.65 -19.06 19.16
CA GLU A 68 -1.74 -19.69 19.88
C GLU A 68 -1.19 -20.29 21.17
N ILE A 69 -1.72 -19.85 22.31
CA ILE A 69 -1.26 -20.22 23.63
C ILE A 69 -2.40 -20.77 24.49
N LYS A 70 -2.09 -21.64 25.43
CA LYS A 70 -3.09 -22.21 26.36
C LYS A 70 -3.30 -21.35 27.60
N TYR A 71 -2.26 -20.64 28.05
CA TYR A 71 -2.34 -19.88 29.28
C TYR A 71 -3.02 -18.53 29.05
N PRO A 72 -4.06 -18.20 29.83
CA PRO A 72 -4.77 -16.92 29.66
C PRO A 72 -3.87 -15.75 30.02
N THR A 73 -3.68 -14.86 29.06
CA THR A 73 -2.94 -13.60 29.25
C THR A 73 -3.60 -12.49 28.46
N THR A 74 -3.20 -11.26 28.68
CA THR A 74 -3.66 -10.13 27.88
C THR A 74 -2.61 -9.74 26.86
N ALA A 75 -3.05 -9.17 25.73
CA ALA A 75 -2.16 -8.71 24.67
C ALA A 75 -1.09 -7.76 25.20
N HIS A 76 -1.47 -6.82 26.06
CA HIS A 76 -0.56 -5.87 26.66
C HIS A 76 0.52 -6.51 27.55
N MET A 77 0.15 -7.50 28.38
CA MET A 77 1.12 -8.22 29.20
C MET A 77 2.10 -9.01 28.36
N LEU A 78 1.59 -9.64 27.30
CA LEU A 78 2.42 -10.38 26.36
C LEU A 78 3.38 -9.45 25.61
N GLU A 79 2.92 -8.29 25.20
CA GLU A 79 3.73 -7.27 24.54
C GLU A 79 4.87 -6.80 25.46
N GLN A 80 4.57 -6.41 26.69
CA GLN A 80 5.59 -6.00 27.66
C GLN A 80 6.62 -7.09 27.92
N TYR A 81 6.16 -8.33 28.02
CA TYR A 81 7.03 -9.48 28.23
C TYR A 81 7.98 -9.73 27.03
N LEU A 82 7.46 -9.63 25.83
CA LEU A 82 8.28 -9.78 24.62
C LEU A 82 9.28 -8.62 24.44
N VAL A 83 8.86 -7.40 24.69
CA VAL A 83 9.75 -6.22 24.68
C VAL A 83 10.94 -6.41 25.63
N ALA A 84 10.67 -6.90 26.83
CA ALA A 84 11.70 -7.08 27.84
C ALA A 84 12.70 -8.19 27.49
N ASN A 85 12.27 -9.23 26.78
CA ASN A 85 13.07 -10.44 26.57
C ASN A 85 13.60 -10.63 25.16
N CYS A 86 12.98 -10.02 24.14
CA CYS A 86 13.38 -10.20 22.74
C CYS A 86 14.27 -9.07 22.20
N GLY A 87 14.56 -8.04 23.00
CA GLY A 87 15.47 -6.95 22.61
C GLY A 87 14.95 -6.03 21.51
N VAL A 88 13.64 -6.05 21.24
CA VAL A 88 12.99 -5.17 20.27
C VAL A 88 12.39 -3.97 21.01
N PRO A 89 12.58 -2.74 20.53
CA PRO A 89 11.99 -1.56 21.15
C PRO A 89 10.47 -1.64 21.17
N HIS A 90 9.85 -1.12 22.23
CA HIS A 90 8.39 -1.06 22.38
C HIS A 90 7.68 -0.39 21.19
N SER A 91 8.34 0.58 20.55
CA SER A 91 7.80 1.27 19.36
C SER A 91 7.75 0.39 18.10
N HIS A 92 8.43 -0.76 18.09
CA HIS A 92 8.56 -1.65 16.93
C HIS A 92 7.84 -2.98 17.09
N ILE A 93 7.19 -3.21 18.21
CA ILE A 93 6.42 -4.43 18.47
C ILE A 93 5.04 -4.07 18.99
N ILE A 94 4.03 -4.74 18.46
CA ILE A 94 2.64 -4.63 18.91
C ILE A 94 2.07 -6.05 19.00
N VAL A 95 1.33 -6.30 20.07
CA VAL A 95 0.58 -7.54 20.25
C VAL A 95 -0.90 -7.23 20.34
N ARG A 96 -1.70 -7.94 19.56
CA ARG A 96 -3.17 -7.83 19.56
C ARG A 96 -3.82 -9.17 19.81
N GLY A 97 -4.99 -9.13 20.42
CA GLY A 97 -5.80 -10.33 20.60
C GLY A 97 -6.73 -10.57 19.41
N GLU A 98 -7.27 -11.77 19.31
CA GLU A 98 -8.24 -12.18 18.28
C GLU A 98 -9.47 -11.26 18.20
N PHE A 99 -9.89 -10.69 19.32
CA PHE A 99 -11.07 -9.83 19.42
C PHE A 99 -10.74 -8.33 19.29
N ASP A 100 -9.52 -7.99 18.88
CA ASP A 100 -9.18 -6.60 18.64
C ASP A 100 -9.96 -6.07 17.42
N PRO A 101 -10.62 -4.90 17.51
CA PRO A 101 -11.43 -4.36 16.43
C PRO A 101 -10.67 -4.19 15.11
N ILE A 102 -9.39 -3.89 15.18
CA ILE A 102 -8.55 -3.71 13.99
C ILE A 102 -8.29 -5.05 13.29
N GLU A 103 -8.06 -6.11 14.07
CA GLU A 103 -7.88 -7.46 13.52
C GLU A 103 -9.16 -7.97 12.87
N GLN A 104 -10.31 -7.73 13.50
CA GLN A 104 -11.61 -8.10 12.93
C GLN A 104 -11.87 -7.38 11.61
N GLN A 105 -11.62 -6.09 11.53
CA GLN A 105 -11.76 -5.32 10.29
C GLN A 105 -10.81 -5.80 9.18
N GLN A 106 -9.62 -6.23 9.53
CA GLN A 106 -8.67 -6.78 8.56
C GLN A 106 -9.08 -8.16 8.08
N ALA A 107 -9.61 -8.99 8.98
CA ALA A 107 -10.14 -10.30 8.63
C ALA A 107 -11.35 -10.17 7.69
N GLU A 108 -12.30 -9.31 8.01
CA GLU A 108 -13.47 -9.03 7.16
C GLU A 108 -13.05 -8.59 5.76
N LYS A 109 -12.11 -7.64 5.65
CA LYS A 109 -11.59 -7.18 4.35
C LYS A 109 -10.85 -8.26 3.57
N SER A 110 -10.21 -9.22 4.25
CA SER A 110 -9.52 -10.33 3.58
C SER A 110 -10.49 -11.42 3.09
N GLU A 111 -11.66 -11.54 3.72
CA GLU A 111 -12.71 -12.48 3.34
C GLU A 111 -13.58 -11.95 2.20
N GLU A 112 -13.65 -10.63 2.01
CA GLU A 112 -14.32 -10.04 0.86
C GLU A 112 -13.59 -10.44 -0.43
N PRO A 113 -14.29 -11.06 -1.40
CA PRO A 113 -13.66 -11.36 -2.68
C PRO A 113 -13.22 -10.05 -3.33
N TYR A 114 -11.98 -10.03 -3.80
CA TYR A 114 -11.45 -8.88 -4.54
C TYR A 114 -12.29 -8.66 -5.79
N GLU A 115 -13.15 -7.66 -5.74
CA GLU A 115 -13.83 -7.16 -6.93
C GLU A 115 -12.87 -6.25 -7.69
N ALA A 116 -12.48 -6.69 -8.89
CA ALA A 116 -11.70 -5.84 -9.77
C ALA A 116 -12.50 -4.57 -10.06
N LYS A 117 -11.99 -3.41 -9.69
CA LYS A 117 -12.67 -2.10 -9.89
C LYS A 117 -12.89 -1.75 -11.35
N LEU A 118 -12.24 -2.46 -12.25
CA LEU A 118 -12.39 -2.36 -13.70
C LEU A 118 -12.89 -3.69 -14.21
N THR A 119 -14.22 -3.88 -14.17
CA THR A 119 -14.88 -4.97 -14.88
C THR A 119 -15.15 -4.55 -16.31
N THR A 120 -15.30 -5.52 -17.20
CA THR A 120 -15.66 -5.28 -18.62
C THR A 120 -16.99 -4.53 -18.74
N GLU A 121 -17.84 -4.63 -17.74
CA GLU A 121 -19.15 -3.93 -17.65
C GLU A 121 -18.97 -2.43 -17.39
N ASP A 122 -18.00 -2.04 -16.54
CA ASP A 122 -17.68 -0.63 -16.27
C ASP A 122 -17.06 0.08 -17.48
N MET A 123 -16.48 -0.68 -18.38
CA MET A 123 -15.92 -0.22 -19.66
C MET A 123 -16.95 -0.22 -20.80
N GLY A 124 -18.24 -0.36 -20.51
CA GLY A 124 -19.30 -0.38 -21.52
C GLY A 124 -19.33 -1.64 -22.39
N GLY A 125 -18.79 -2.74 -21.89
CA GLY A 125 -18.75 -4.02 -22.59
C GLY A 125 -17.65 -4.11 -23.67
N GLU A 126 -16.86 -3.07 -23.85
CA GLU A 126 -15.69 -3.08 -24.72
C GLU A 126 -14.55 -3.86 -24.06
N SER A 127 -13.98 -4.82 -24.76
CA SER A 127 -12.81 -5.52 -24.25
C SER A 127 -11.65 -4.53 -24.10
N ALA A 128 -10.80 -4.73 -23.09
CA ALA A 128 -9.62 -3.87 -22.89
C ALA A 128 -8.73 -3.82 -24.15
N GLN A 129 -8.84 -4.82 -25.00
CA GLN A 129 -8.15 -4.94 -26.27
C GLN A 129 -8.77 -4.05 -27.36
N GLU A 130 -10.08 -3.84 -27.36
CA GLU A 130 -10.79 -2.89 -28.24
C GLU A 130 -10.56 -1.44 -27.81
N SER A 131 -10.52 -1.19 -26.49
CA SER A 131 -10.28 0.18 -25.98
C SER A 131 -8.85 0.67 -26.21
N VAL A 132 -7.88 -0.23 -26.34
CA VAL A 132 -6.45 0.07 -26.58
C VAL A 132 -6.02 -0.30 -28.01
N GLY A 133 -6.91 -0.95 -28.77
CA GLY A 133 -6.65 -1.42 -30.12
C GLY A 133 -6.46 -0.30 -31.13
N GLY A 134 -5.85 -0.64 -32.29
CA GLY A 134 -5.51 0.30 -33.34
C GLY A 134 -6.70 1.10 -33.90
N GLU A 135 -7.93 0.59 -33.83
CA GLU A 135 -9.14 1.28 -34.28
C GLU A 135 -9.43 2.53 -33.44
N ARG A 136 -9.30 2.43 -32.11
CA ARG A 136 -9.51 3.59 -31.23
C ARG A 136 -8.43 4.67 -31.38
N VAL A 137 -7.20 4.24 -31.66
CA VAL A 137 -6.11 5.18 -31.99
C VAL A 137 -6.43 5.91 -33.29
N MET A 138 -6.98 5.21 -34.28
CA MET A 138 -7.38 5.80 -35.56
C MET A 138 -8.56 6.77 -35.40
N ASP A 139 -9.52 6.47 -34.55
CA ASP A 139 -10.64 7.35 -34.27
C ASP A 139 -10.21 8.58 -33.50
N LEU A 140 -9.32 8.44 -32.51
CA LEU A 140 -8.72 9.56 -31.80
C LEU A 140 -7.92 10.48 -32.73
N LEU A 141 -7.18 9.90 -33.69
CA LEU A 141 -6.48 10.68 -34.69
C LEU A 141 -7.43 11.44 -35.61
N LYS A 142 -8.56 10.85 -36.01
CA LYS A 142 -9.61 11.53 -36.78
C LYS A 142 -10.25 12.68 -35.99
N GLU A 143 -10.55 12.45 -34.70
CA GLU A 143 -11.06 13.53 -33.84
C GLU A 143 -10.06 14.68 -33.69
N LEU A 144 -8.77 14.38 -33.53
CA LEU A 144 -7.73 15.40 -33.48
C LEU A 144 -7.60 16.18 -34.81
N GLU A 145 -7.72 15.47 -35.96
CA GLU A 145 -7.73 16.16 -37.27
C GLU A 145 -8.95 17.03 -37.46
N THR A 146 -10.13 16.60 -37.05
CA THR A 146 -11.35 17.44 -37.13
C THR A 146 -11.23 18.63 -36.22
N ALA A 147 -10.80 18.46 -34.98
CA ALA A 147 -10.58 19.55 -34.04
C ALA A 147 -9.49 20.56 -34.54
N ARG A 148 -8.48 20.07 -35.22
CA ARG A 148 -7.48 20.92 -35.86
C ARG A 148 -8.06 21.73 -37.01
N LYS A 149 -8.83 21.11 -37.88
CA LYS A 149 -9.51 21.79 -39.02
C LYS A 149 -10.50 22.84 -38.51
N GLU A 150 -11.26 22.55 -37.46
CA GLU A 150 -12.15 23.53 -36.84
C GLU A 150 -11.39 24.74 -36.29
N ARG A 151 -10.23 24.54 -35.70
CA ARG A 151 -9.38 25.64 -35.23
C ARG A 151 -8.74 26.45 -36.38
N GLU A 152 -8.48 25.80 -37.53
CA GLU A 152 -7.96 26.50 -38.71
C GLU A 152 -9.06 27.30 -39.45
N ILE A 153 -10.33 26.92 -39.30
CA ILE A 153 -11.49 27.56 -39.92
C ILE A 153 -12.02 28.73 -39.07
N ASP A 154 -11.69 28.75 -37.78
CA ASP A 154 -12.04 29.87 -36.90
C ASP A 154 -10.82 30.80 -36.77
N PRO A 155 -10.55 31.67 -37.79
CA PRO A 155 -9.56 32.72 -37.61
C PRO A 155 -10.10 33.58 -36.48
N MET A 156 -9.41 33.69 -35.38
CA MET A 156 -9.71 34.62 -34.30
C MET A 156 -9.96 35.99 -34.89
N GLU A 157 -11.22 36.35 -35.05
CA GLU A 157 -11.66 37.66 -35.45
C GLU A 157 -11.16 38.62 -34.38
N GLY A 158 -10.07 39.29 -34.68
CA GLY A 158 -9.46 40.23 -33.75
C GLY A 158 -8.05 39.88 -33.26
N ALA A 159 -7.45 38.82 -33.73
CA ALA A 159 -6.00 38.72 -33.57
C ALA A 159 -5.35 39.88 -34.33
N PRO A 160 -4.62 40.81 -33.64
CA PRO A 160 -3.86 41.80 -34.37
C PRO A 160 -2.93 41.04 -35.31
N THR A 161 -3.07 41.27 -36.60
CA THR A 161 -2.08 40.87 -37.59
C THR A 161 -0.80 41.62 -37.23
N GLY A 162 -0.12 41.07 -36.23
CA GLY A 162 1.23 41.47 -35.93
C GLY A 162 2.02 41.12 -37.17
N GLU A 163 2.46 42.17 -37.88
CA GLU A 163 3.47 42.02 -38.90
C GLU A 163 4.52 41.09 -38.31
N SER A 164 4.75 39.97 -39.00
CA SER A 164 5.85 39.09 -38.71
C SER A 164 7.11 39.95 -38.77
N LYS A 165 7.58 40.42 -37.61
CA LYS A 165 8.89 41.03 -37.53
C LYS A 165 9.85 39.97 -37.94
N ASP A 166 10.52 40.22 -39.05
CA ASP A 166 11.59 39.37 -39.54
C ASP A 166 12.55 39.07 -38.40
N ILE A 167 12.91 37.82 -38.29
CA ILE A 167 13.85 37.29 -37.26
C ILE A 167 15.20 38.04 -37.32
N SER A 168 15.49 38.73 -38.43
CA SER A 168 16.65 39.61 -38.59
C SER A 168 16.71 40.78 -37.59
N ASP A 169 15.56 41.22 -37.05
CA ASP A 169 15.55 42.31 -36.06
C ASP A 169 15.91 41.85 -34.64
N VAL A 170 16.02 40.54 -34.41
CA VAL A 170 16.40 39.96 -33.10
C VAL A 170 17.93 40.07 -32.87
N GLU A 171 18.74 40.31 -33.89
CA GLU A 171 20.19 40.48 -33.72
C GLU A 171 20.58 41.71 -32.89
N ASN A 172 19.70 42.69 -32.77
CA ASN A 172 19.93 43.87 -31.96
C ASN A 172 19.46 43.75 -30.49
N ALA A 173 18.73 42.74 -30.17
CA ALA A 173 18.44 42.40 -28.79
C ALA A 173 19.60 41.58 -28.21
N LYS A 174 20.78 42.19 -28.13
CA LYS A 174 21.84 41.68 -27.28
C LYS A 174 21.27 41.68 -25.86
N ALA A 175 20.92 40.47 -25.43
CA ALA A 175 20.66 40.24 -24.05
C ALA A 175 21.86 40.72 -23.25
N VAL A 176 21.67 41.73 -22.44
CA VAL A 176 22.61 42.12 -21.41
C VAL A 176 22.52 41.06 -20.37
N ILE A 177 23.20 39.93 -20.62
CA ILE A 177 23.47 38.94 -19.62
C ILE A 177 24.87 39.26 -19.10
N GLY A 178 24.87 39.92 -17.96
CA GLY A 178 25.84 39.79 -16.92
C GLY A 178 27.29 40.08 -17.21
N SER A 179 27.67 41.21 -16.74
CA SER A 179 28.98 41.35 -16.10
C SER A 179 28.85 41.03 -14.62
#